data_b16970f11f0181340ccbd4781e100d42
#
_entry.id   b16970f11f0181340ccbd4781e100d42
#
_cell.length_a   1.000
_cell.length_b   1.000
_cell.length_c   1.000
_cell.angle_alpha   90.00
_cell.angle_beta   90.00
_cell.angle_gamma   90.00
#
_symmetry.space_group_name_H-M   'P 1'
#
loop_
_entity.id
_entity.type
_entity.pdbx_description
1 polymer ?
#
loop_
_entity_poly.entity_id
_entity_poly.type
_entity_poly.pdbx_seq_one_letter_code
_entity_poly.pdbx_strand_id
1 'polypeptide(L)'
;CYSPGETIGFHVSTSAKSYTLEIARDAGELEVLCTRDKLPGSRQETPLDASVNGCGWPASFEFTIPAHWHSGAYRVTSRIECRDGGRLEQHHMFMLRANAARRRERLLLVSATGTWCAYNSWGGSNHYEGITGPQGRDFSPILSLERPWPRGFVVLPDDAPRAALAASPAHDEPVSYPHMEWAYANGYSKKYASAGWASYERHFMNWATDAGFEVDIVSQYDLQLRPGVLEDYRCLVFIGHDEYWSWEMRDTVDNYVDEGGRVARFAGNFMWQTRLEGNGRRQVCYKSRALAEDPQRETNRVTTSWELPQIARPGALTFGLNAIRGVYAGWGGCVAFGAGGFPIYRPEHWAFENTGLGYGDVLGGQSRIFAYEVDGLDYVVRDGLPYPSGAEQVPDGLEILALGLASNVEVARAVDNSELFLGTDDCELHAKILYGEVTPETIALAGRG
;
A
#
# COMPACT_ATOMS: atom_id res chain seq x y z
N CYS A 1 8.38 -11.42 7.28
CA CYS A 1 9.32 -10.71 8.14
C CYS A 1 9.95 -11.70 9.13
N TYR A 2 11.24 -11.56 9.42
CA TYR A 2 12.02 -12.50 10.22
C TYR A 2 12.70 -11.79 11.39
N SER A 3 13.24 -12.57 12.32
CA SER A 3 14.11 -12.09 13.40
C SER A 3 15.53 -12.59 13.18
N PRO A 4 16.56 -11.90 13.72
CA PRO A 4 17.92 -12.43 13.73
C PRO A 4 18.00 -13.82 14.35
N GLY A 5 18.71 -14.75 13.72
CA GLY A 5 18.82 -16.16 14.11
C GLY A 5 17.77 -17.09 13.52
N GLU A 6 16.70 -16.56 12.91
CA GLU A 6 15.72 -17.38 12.17
C GLU A 6 16.30 -17.87 10.85
N THR A 7 15.79 -19.01 10.35
CA THR A 7 16.19 -19.59 9.07
C THR A 7 15.15 -19.28 8.00
N ILE A 8 15.60 -18.74 6.86
CA ILE A 8 14.79 -18.45 5.68
C ILE A 8 14.99 -19.57 4.67
N GLY A 9 13.88 -20.13 4.14
CA GLY A 9 13.88 -20.97 2.95
C GLY A 9 13.70 -20.10 1.70
N PHE A 10 14.62 -20.17 0.76
CA PHE A 10 14.49 -19.57 -0.55
C PHE A 10 13.94 -20.57 -1.56
N HIS A 11 12.79 -20.26 -2.15
CA HIS A 11 12.08 -21.09 -3.11
C HIS A 11 12.33 -20.55 -4.52
N VAL A 12 13.24 -21.19 -5.26
CA VAL A 12 13.70 -20.71 -6.57
C VAL A 12 13.31 -21.68 -7.68
N SER A 13 12.70 -21.15 -8.73
CA SER A 13 12.43 -21.89 -9.97
C SER A 13 13.26 -21.32 -11.12
N THR A 14 14.13 -22.13 -11.70
CA THR A 14 14.96 -21.73 -12.83
C THR A 14 15.30 -22.92 -13.71
N SER A 15 15.38 -22.69 -15.04
CA SER A 15 15.88 -23.67 -16.00
C SER A 15 17.41 -23.65 -16.14
N ALA A 16 18.10 -22.70 -15.53
CA ALA A 16 19.55 -22.67 -15.51
C ALA A 16 20.12 -23.79 -14.64
N LYS A 17 21.28 -24.33 -14.99
CA LYS A 17 21.95 -25.37 -14.20
C LYS A 17 22.38 -24.88 -12.81
N SER A 18 22.72 -23.61 -12.73
CA SER A 18 23.11 -22.97 -11.49
C SER A 18 22.77 -21.47 -11.52
N TYR A 19 22.66 -20.88 -10.34
CA TYR A 19 22.44 -19.45 -10.17
C TYR A 19 23.29 -18.93 -9.00
N THR A 20 23.49 -17.60 -8.96
CA THR A 20 24.04 -16.87 -7.83
C THR A 20 22.90 -16.21 -7.06
N LEU A 21 22.96 -16.23 -5.74
CA LEU A 21 22.07 -15.52 -4.85
C LEU A 21 22.86 -14.53 -4.01
N GLU A 22 22.45 -13.28 -4.01
CA GLU A 22 23.02 -12.18 -3.24
C GLU A 22 21.98 -11.63 -2.28
N ILE A 23 22.38 -11.41 -1.03
CA ILE A 23 21.57 -10.74 -0.02
C ILE A 23 22.27 -9.43 0.34
N ALA A 24 21.56 -8.34 0.18
CA ALA A 24 22.05 -7.00 0.48
C ALA A 24 21.04 -6.25 1.36
N ARG A 25 21.54 -5.47 2.32
CA ARG A 25 20.71 -4.52 3.07
C ARG A 25 20.43 -3.31 2.20
N ASP A 26 19.18 -2.91 2.11
CA ASP A 26 18.71 -1.76 1.32
C ASP A 26 18.31 -0.63 2.28
N ALA A 27 19.30 0.19 2.67
CA ALA A 27 19.12 1.30 3.60
C ALA A 27 20.02 2.46 3.16
N GLY A 28 19.52 3.30 2.26
CA GLY A 28 20.32 4.33 1.60
C GLY A 28 21.15 3.71 0.48
N GLU A 29 22.41 3.43 0.76
CA GLU A 29 23.26 2.62 -0.13
C GLU A 29 22.99 1.12 0.07
N LEU A 30 23.17 0.37 -1.01
CA LEU A 30 23.01 -1.07 -0.99
C LEU A 30 24.26 -1.75 -0.44
N GLU A 31 24.15 -2.35 0.73
CA GLU A 31 25.23 -3.07 1.39
C GLU A 31 25.13 -4.58 1.14
N VAL A 32 26.02 -5.14 0.32
CA VAL A 32 26.06 -6.59 0.06
C VAL A 32 26.65 -7.31 1.27
N LEU A 33 25.86 -8.17 1.89
CA LEU A 33 26.21 -8.88 3.13
C LEU A 33 26.51 -10.36 2.90
N CYS A 34 25.93 -10.97 1.87
CA CYS A 34 26.11 -12.39 1.60
C CYS A 34 25.97 -12.65 0.10
N THR A 35 26.90 -13.45 -0.43
CA THR A 35 26.80 -14.00 -1.79
C THR A 35 26.95 -15.51 -1.73
N ARG A 36 26.17 -16.23 -2.51
CA ARG A 36 26.24 -17.66 -2.71
C ARG A 36 26.28 -17.96 -4.20
N ASP A 37 27.38 -18.46 -4.66
CA ASP A 37 27.59 -18.79 -6.06
C ASP A 37 27.27 -20.27 -6.33
N LYS A 38 26.96 -20.55 -7.60
CA LYS A 38 26.76 -21.90 -8.12
C LYS A 38 25.73 -22.74 -7.35
N LEU A 39 24.72 -22.09 -6.79
CA LEU A 39 23.57 -22.81 -6.23
C LEU A 39 22.91 -23.64 -7.33
N PRO A 40 22.52 -24.89 -7.08
CA PRO A 40 21.93 -25.77 -8.11
C PRO A 40 20.56 -25.24 -8.52
N GLY A 41 20.35 -25.07 -9.83
CA GLY A 41 19.06 -24.65 -10.38
C GLY A 41 18.14 -25.82 -10.63
N SER A 42 16.88 -25.66 -10.38
CA SER A 42 15.81 -26.61 -10.69
C SER A 42 14.56 -25.86 -11.13
N ARG A 43 13.93 -26.33 -12.21
CA ARG A 43 12.64 -25.81 -12.64
C ARG A 43 11.54 -26.42 -11.78
N GLN A 44 10.74 -25.55 -11.18
CA GLN A 44 9.53 -25.92 -10.47
C GLN A 44 8.30 -25.61 -11.34
N GLU A 45 7.29 -26.46 -11.27
CA GLU A 45 6.01 -26.16 -11.90
C GLU A 45 5.28 -25.11 -11.07
N THR A 46 4.68 -24.14 -11.76
CA THR A 46 3.83 -23.14 -11.11
C THR A 46 2.38 -23.60 -11.23
N PRO A 47 1.69 -23.83 -10.11
CA PRO A 47 0.27 -24.16 -10.13
C PRO A 47 -0.55 -23.05 -10.79
N LEU A 48 -1.62 -23.41 -11.51
CA LEU A 48 -2.51 -22.44 -12.16
C LEU A 48 -3.20 -21.51 -11.14
N ASP A 49 -3.35 -21.97 -9.91
CA ASP A 49 -3.96 -21.25 -8.79
C ASP A 49 -2.91 -20.68 -7.81
N ALA A 50 -1.67 -20.52 -8.25
CA ALA A 50 -0.58 -20.00 -7.40
C ALA A 50 -0.88 -18.63 -6.77
N SER A 51 -1.68 -17.79 -7.42
CA SER A 51 -2.12 -16.52 -6.86
C SER A 51 -3.00 -16.69 -5.61
N VAL A 52 -3.71 -17.81 -5.48
CA VAL A 52 -4.66 -18.11 -4.40
C VAL A 52 -4.07 -19.05 -3.35
N ASN A 53 -3.39 -20.11 -3.79
CA ASN A 53 -2.91 -21.19 -2.92
C ASN A 53 -1.39 -21.24 -2.76
N GLY A 54 -0.66 -20.34 -3.41
CA GLY A 54 0.80 -20.29 -3.37
C GLY A 54 1.47 -21.24 -4.37
N CYS A 55 2.78 -21.11 -4.48
CA CYS A 55 3.56 -21.89 -5.43
C CYS A 55 3.81 -23.34 -4.99
N GLY A 56 3.82 -23.61 -3.68
CA GLY A 56 4.14 -24.91 -3.14
C GLY A 56 5.55 -25.42 -3.49
N TRP A 57 6.45 -24.55 -3.98
CA TRP A 57 7.81 -24.94 -4.35
C TRP A 57 8.60 -25.37 -3.10
N PRO A 58 9.43 -26.41 -3.18
CA PRO A 58 10.33 -26.74 -2.10
C PRO A 58 11.40 -25.67 -1.88
N ALA A 59 11.95 -25.57 -0.69
CA ALA A 59 13.11 -24.72 -0.43
C ALA A 59 14.31 -25.22 -1.25
N SER A 60 14.86 -24.33 -2.08
CA SER A 60 16.05 -24.61 -2.90
C SER A 60 17.34 -24.35 -2.12
N PHE A 61 17.27 -23.46 -1.14
CA PHE A 61 18.37 -23.05 -0.29
C PHE A 61 17.84 -22.51 1.02
N GLU A 62 18.48 -22.89 2.12
CA GLU A 62 18.19 -22.36 3.46
C GLU A 62 19.31 -21.46 3.93
N PHE A 63 18.95 -20.37 4.59
CA PHE A 63 19.90 -19.39 5.12
C PHE A 63 19.49 -18.99 6.54
N THR A 64 20.38 -19.25 7.50
CA THR A 64 20.19 -18.75 8.86
C THR A 64 20.71 -17.33 8.97
N ILE A 65 19.82 -16.40 9.34
CA ILE A 65 20.14 -14.98 9.46
C ILE A 65 21.12 -14.79 10.62
N PRO A 66 22.27 -14.16 10.39
CA PRO A 66 23.24 -13.89 11.46
C PRO A 66 22.61 -13.05 12.58
N ALA A 67 22.89 -13.41 13.83
CA ALA A 67 22.34 -12.74 15.00
C ALA A 67 22.74 -11.25 15.14
N HIS A 68 23.84 -10.84 14.48
CA HIS A 68 24.33 -9.46 14.49
C HIS A 68 23.71 -8.56 13.41
N TRP A 69 22.93 -9.13 12.49
CA TRP A 69 22.26 -8.31 11.45
C TRP A 69 21.25 -7.36 12.10
N HIS A 70 21.16 -6.17 11.54
CA HIS A 70 20.29 -5.11 12.03
C HIS A 70 18.91 -5.17 11.38
N SER A 71 17.91 -4.59 12.04
CA SER A 71 16.59 -4.35 11.45
C SER A 71 16.73 -3.58 10.13
N GLY A 72 15.88 -3.92 9.18
CA GLY A 72 15.90 -3.27 7.86
C GLY A 72 15.27 -4.14 6.77
N ALA A 73 15.24 -3.57 5.58
CA ALA A 73 14.86 -4.27 4.36
C ALA A 73 16.09 -4.94 3.74
N TYR A 74 15.92 -6.18 3.32
CA TYR A 74 16.97 -6.99 2.72
C TYR A 74 16.56 -7.41 1.31
N ARG A 75 17.25 -6.87 0.32
CA ARG A 75 17.07 -7.24 -1.07
C ARG A 75 17.78 -8.55 -1.36
N VAL A 76 17.06 -9.45 -2.03
CA VAL A 76 17.61 -10.72 -2.51
C VAL A 76 17.65 -10.64 -4.04
N THR A 77 18.83 -10.77 -4.62
CA THR A 77 19.03 -10.78 -6.07
C THR A 77 19.50 -12.16 -6.49
N SER A 78 18.71 -12.84 -7.32
CA SER A 78 19.13 -14.07 -8.00
C SER A 78 19.59 -13.74 -9.42
N ARG A 79 20.73 -14.34 -9.83
CA ARG A 79 21.37 -14.05 -11.12
C ARG A 79 21.71 -15.34 -11.86
N ILE A 80 21.45 -15.34 -13.17
CA ILE A 80 21.92 -16.39 -14.06
C ILE A 80 22.66 -15.77 -15.25
N GLU A 81 23.66 -16.49 -15.77
CA GLU A 81 24.29 -16.15 -17.03
C GLU A 81 23.58 -16.89 -18.17
N CYS A 82 23.22 -16.15 -19.20
CA CYS A 82 22.60 -16.69 -20.39
C CYS A 82 23.68 -17.21 -21.37
N ARG A 83 23.29 -18.12 -22.28
CA ARG A 83 24.22 -18.71 -23.27
C ARG A 83 24.79 -17.70 -24.25
N ASP A 84 24.13 -16.60 -24.47
CA ASP A 84 24.54 -15.47 -25.33
C ASP A 84 25.44 -14.46 -24.61
N GLY A 85 25.84 -14.74 -23.36
CA GLY A 85 26.61 -13.85 -22.52
C GLY A 85 25.80 -12.78 -21.82
N GLY A 86 24.48 -12.77 -22.01
CA GLY A 86 23.57 -11.90 -21.28
C GLY A 86 23.40 -12.35 -19.83
N ARG A 87 22.87 -11.47 -19.00
CA ARG A 87 22.59 -11.71 -17.58
C ARG A 87 21.13 -11.45 -17.27
N LEU A 88 20.48 -12.38 -16.61
CA LEU A 88 19.13 -12.19 -16.10
C LEU A 88 19.17 -12.09 -14.58
N GLU A 89 18.44 -11.11 -14.06
CA GLU A 89 18.31 -10.88 -12.62
C GLU A 89 16.82 -10.91 -12.23
N GLN A 90 16.56 -11.47 -11.05
CA GLN A 90 15.26 -11.39 -10.39
C GLN A 90 15.48 -10.91 -8.95
N HIS A 91 14.55 -10.11 -8.48
CA HIS A 91 14.64 -9.49 -7.18
C HIS A 91 13.49 -9.95 -6.28
N HIS A 92 13.83 -10.22 -5.06
CA HIS A 92 12.91 -10.45 -3.96
C HIS A 92 13.41 -9.71 -2.72
N MET A 93 12.63 -9.68 -1.66
CA MET A 93 13.06 -9.09 -0.40
C MET A 93 12.45 -9.78 0.80
N PHE A 94 13.10 -9.61 1.93
CA PHE A 94 12.55 -9.87 3.24
C PHE A 94 12.87 -8.71 4.19
N MET A 95 12.10 -8.61 5.25
CA MET A 95 12.30 -7.64 6.31
C MET A 95 12.83 -8.33 7.55
N LEU A 96 13.74 -7.67 8.25
CA LEU A 96 14.31 -8.14 9.50
C LEU A 96 13.88 -7.23 10.63
N ARG A 97 13.16 -7.77 11.61
CA ARG A 97 12.75 -7.05 12.82
C ARG A 97 13.92 -6.82 13.75
N ALA A 98 13.84 -5.75 14.53
CA ALA A 98 14.79 -5.54 15.62
C ALA A 98 14.55 -6.50 16.79
N ASN A 99 15.62 -6.86 17.47
CA ASN A 99 15.51 -7.48 18.79
C ASN A 99 14.91 -6.50 19.80
N ALA A 100 14.06 -6.98 20.72
CA ALA A 100 13.38 -6.16 21.72
C ALA A 100 14.32 -5.21 22.48
N ALA A 101 15.51 -5.65 22.85
CA ALA A 101 16.50 -4.85 23.56
C ALA A 101 17.01 -3.60 22.81
N ARG A 102 16.72 -3.46 21.50
CA ARG A 102 17.19 -2.37 20.63
C ARG A 102 16.09 -1.40 20.21
N ARG A 103 14.84 -1.59 20.63
CA ARG A 103 13.67 -0.83 20.14
C ARG A 103 13.51 0.56 20.79
N ARG A 104 14.11 0.80 21.94
CA ARG A 104 13.91 2.01 22.72
C ARG A 104 14.15 3.28 21.91
N GLU A 105 13.15 4.17 21.95
CA GLU A 105 13.17 5.51 21.33
C GLU A 105 13.35 5.56 19.81
N ARG A 106 13.27 4.43 19.14
CA ARG A 106 13.38 4.36 17.67
C ARG A 106 12.02 4.58 17.00
N LEU A 107 12.08 4.91 15.73
CA LEU A 107 10.91 4.88 14.84
C LEU A 107 10.70 3.46 14.31
N LEU A 108 9.45 3.09 14.10
CA LEU A 108 9.10 1.82 13.44
C LEU A 108 8.35 2.10 12.15
N LEU A 109 8.97 1.77 11.02
CA LEU A 109 8.27 1.73 9.73
C LEU A 109 7.46 0.44 9.63
N VAL A 110 6.16 0.58 9.45
CA VAL A 110 5.24 -0.53 9.15
C VAL A 110 5.01 -0.54 7.65
N SER A 111 5.60 -1.50 6.94
CA SER A 111 5.47 -1.60 5.49
C SER A 111 4.10 -2.12 5.09
N ALA A 112 3.47 -1.50 4.11
CA ALA A 112 2.11 -1.76 3.63
C ALA A 112 1.98 -3.09 2.87
N THR A 113 2.47 -4.19 3.44
CA THR A 113 2.51 -5.51 2.79
C THR A 113 1.14 -6.07 2.44
N GLY A 114 0.08 -5.65 3.12
CA GLY A 114 -1.30 -5.93 2.76
C GLY A 114 -1.66 -5.38 1.38
N THR A 115 -1.30 -4.13 1.12
CA THR A 115 -1.45 -3.49 -0.18
C THR A 115 -0.54 -4.14 -1.23
N TRP A 116 0.71 -4.47 -0.89
CA TRP A 116 1.58 -5.17 -1.84
C TRP A 116 0.99 -6.51 -2.27
N CYS A 117 0.40 -7.27 -1.35
CA CYS A 117 -0.29 -8.52 -1.67
C CYS A 117 -1.49 -8.29 -2.59
N ALA A 118 -2.31 -7.28 -2.27
CA ALA A 118 -3.50 -6.94 -3.03
C ALA A 118 -3.21 -6.55 -4.48
N TYR A 119 -2.07 -5.92 -4.74
CA TYR A 119 -1.63 -5.48 -6.07
C TYR A 119 -0.69 -6.46 -6.77
N ASN A 120 -0.32 -7.57 -6.12
CA ASN A 120 0.55 -8.58 -6.70
C ASN A 120 -0.19 -9.42 -7.75
N SER A 121 0.07 -9.20 -9.03
CA SER A 121 -0.52 -9.96 -10.13
C SER A 121 0.26 -11.23 -10.51
N TRP A 122 1.36 -11.55 -9.82
CA TRP A 122 2.10 -12.76 -10.08
C TRP A 122 1.25 -14.00 -9.81
N GLY A 123 1.27 -14.95 -10.72
CA GLY A 123 0.42 -16.15 -10.65
C GLY A 123 -0.99 -15.97 -11.21
N GLY A 124 -1.29 -14.78 -11.81
CA GLY A 124 -2.46 -14.58 -12.67
C GLY A 124 -3.59 -13.73 -12.09
N SER A 125 -3.71 -13.58 -10.76
CA SER A 125 -4.77 -12.75 -10.17
C SER A 125 -4.31 -11.94 -8.96
N ASN A 126 -5.05 -10.85 -8.71
CA ASN A 126 -4.91 -10.00 -7.53
C ASN A 126 -6.31 -9.52 -7.07
N HIS A 127 -6.40 -8.54 -6.14
CA HIS A 127 -7.68 -8.00 -5.69
C HIS A 127 -8.34 -6.99 -6.66
N TYR A 128 -7.83 -6.83 -7.88
CA TYR A 128 -8.35 -5.92 -8.92
C TYR A 128 -8.59 -6.61 -10.25
N GLU A 129 -7.91 -7.72 -10.52
CA GLU A 129 -7.94 -8.39 -11.80
C GLU A 129 -7.57 -9.87 -11.67
N GLY A 130 -7.96 -10.64 -12.65
CA GLY A 130 -7.69 -12.07 -12.72
C GLY A 130 -7.67 -12.58 -14.15
N ILE A 131 -7.54 -13.90 -14.26
CA ILE A 131 -7.50 -14.62 -15.53
C ILE A 131 -8.84 -15.29 -15.87
N THR A 132 -9.84 -15.17 -14.99
CA THR A 132 -11.18 -15.73 -15.14
C THR A 132 -12.21 -14.63 -15.37
N GLY A 133 -13.42 -15.03 -15.74
CA GLY A 133 -14.53 -14.12 -15.99
C GLY A 133 -14.49 -13.39 -17.33
N PRO A 134 -15.49 -12.54 -17.61
CA PRO A 134 -15.55 -11.76 -18.83
C PRO A 134 -14.33 -10.88 -19.00
N GLN A 135 -13.55 -11.10 -20.04
CA GLN A 135 -12.33 -10.36 -20.37
C GLN A 135 -11.17 -10.55 -19.34
N GLY A 136 -11.19 -11.62 -18.52
CA GLY A 136 -10.17 -11.83 -17.48
C GLY A 136 -10.20 -10.81 -16.35
N ARG A 137 -11.37 -10.20 -16.07
CA ARG A 137 -11.52 -9.12 -15.09
C ARG A 137 -11.99 -9.56 -13.70
N ASP A 138 -12.30 -10.86 -13.52
CA ASP A 138 -12.69 -11.34 -12.19
C ASP A 138 -11.48 -11.30 -11.25
N PHE A 139 -11.51 -10.35 -10.33
CA PHE A 139 -10.50 -10.30 -9.29
C PHE A 139 -10.63 -11.50 -8.34
N SER A 140 -9.51 -11.88 -7.70
CA SER A 140 -9.54 -12.94 -6.68
C SER A 140 -9.78 -12.34 -5.29
N PRO A 141 -10.83 -12.77 -4.57
CA PRO A 141 -11.03 -12.34 -3.18
C PRO A 141 -10.05 -12.98 -2.21
N ILE A 142 -9.32 -14.03 -2.62
CA ILE A 142 -8.35 -14.74 -1.78
C ILE A 142 -7.00 -14.73 -2.49
N LEU A 143 -5.96 -14.28 -1.79
CA LEU A 143 -4.61 -14.20 -2.31
C LEU A 143 -3.61 -14.84 -1.37
N SER A 144 -2.69 -15.63 -1.94
CA SER A 144 -1.59 -16.22 -1.19
C SER A 144 -0.43 -15.25 -1.01
N LEU A 145 0.19 -15.29 0.16
CA LEU A 145 1.47 -14.63 0.46
C LEU A 145 2.68 -15.49 0.05
N GLU A 146 2.46 -16.77 -0.28
CA GLU A 146 3.50 -17.75 -0.62
C GLU A 146 3.75 -17.79 -2.14
N ARG A 147 4.06 -16.62 -2.72
CA ARG A 147 4.35 -16.42 -4.14
C ARG A 147 5.34 -15.28 -4.37
N PRO A 148 6.06 -15.25 -5.50
CA PRO A 148 6.98 -14.18 -5.80
C PRO A 148 6.33 -12.78 -5.82
N TRP A 149 7.11 -11.77 -5.48
CA TRP A 149 6.74 -10.37 -5.78
C TRP A 149 6.84 -10.10 -7.27
N PRO A 150 5.94 -9.30 -7.83
CA PRO A 150 6.02 -8.96 -9.24
C PRO A 150 7.20 -8.01 -9.50
N ARG A 151 7.72 -8.06 -10.71
CA ARG A 151 8.83 -7.21 -11.12
C ARG A 151 8.45 -5.74 -11.01
N GLY A 152 9.29 -4.97 -10.31
CA GLY A 152 9.08 -3.54 -10.03
C GLY A 152 8.67 -3.24 -8.58
N PHE A 153 8.25 -4.23 -7.78
CA PHE A 153 7.88 -3.98 -6.37
C PHE A 153 9.11 -3.82 -5.47
N VAL A 154 10.20 -4.48 -5.79
CA VAL A 154 11.44 -4.44 -4.97
C VAL A 154 12.47 -3.51 -5.56
N VAL A 155 12.66 -3.55 -6.87
CA VAL A 155 13.63 -2.75 -7.61
C VAL A 155 12.99 -2.15 -8.85
N LEU A 156 13.17 -0.84 -9.02
CA LEU A 156 12.82 -0.09 -10.22
C LEU A 156 14.07 0.56 -10.79
N PRO A 157 14.23 0.63 -12.11
CA PRO A 157 15.25 1.47 -12.72
C PRO A 157 14.92 2.96 -12.50
N ASP A 158 15.97 3.78 -12.49
CA ASP A 158 15.86 5.22 -12.19
C ASP A 158 14.99 5.99 -13.21
N ASP A 159 14.91 5.49 -14.45
CA ASP A 159 14.11 6.04 -15.53
C ASP A 159 12.66 5.52 -15.58
N ALA A 160 12.25 4.65 -14.65
CA ALA A 160 10.87 4.18 -14.60
C ALA A 160 9.90 5.35 -14.33
N PRO A 161 8.90 5.57 -15.18
CA PRO A 161 7.91 6.61 -14.94
C PRO A 161 7.18 6.39 -13.63
N ARG A 162 7.04 7.41 -12.82
CA ARG A 162 6.19 7.35 -11.63
C ARG A 162 4.76 7.70 -12.02
N ALA A 163 3.78 7.23 -11.26
CA ALA A 163 2.41 7.71 -11.36
C ALA A 163 2.42 9.21 -11.01
N ALA A 164 2.65 10.04 -12.02
CA ALA A 164 2.47 11.45 -11.87
C ALA A 164 1.00 11.77 -12.14
N LEU A 165 0.46 12.80 -11.48
CA LEU A 165 -0.75 13.44 -11.95
C LEU A 165 -0.54 13.74 -13.44
N ALA A 166 -1.30 13.08 -14.29
CA ALA A 166 -1.42 13.54 -15.66
C ALA A 166 -1.86 15.01 -15.57
N ALA A 167 -1.18 15.91 -16.26
CA ALA A 167 -1.76 17.20 -16.56
C ALA A 167 -3.13 16.88 -17.14
N SER A 168 -4.19 17.56 -16.65
CA SER A 168 -5.55 17.33 -17.14
C SER A 168 -5.50 17.23 -18.66
N PRO A 169 -5.76 16.06 -19.26
CA PRO A 169 -5.65 15.96 -20.70
C PRO A 169 -6.66 16.90 -21.31
N ALA A 170 -6.37 17.45 -22.48
CA ALA A 170 -7.32 18.28 -23.22
C ALA A 170 -8.64 17.51 -23.38
N HIS A 171 -9.77 18.20 -23.39
CA HIS A 171 -11.12 17.66 -23.24
C HIS A 171 -11.49 16.46 -24.13
N ASP A 172 -10.70 16.19 -25.18
CA ASP A 172 -10.98 15.16 -26.18
C ASP A 172 -9.88 14.09 -26.31
N GLU A 173 -8.86 14.09 -25.42
CA GLU A 173 -7.80 13.07 -25.48
C GLU A 173 -8.10 11.88 -24.56
N PRO A 174 -7.87 10.64 -25.00
CA PRO A 174 -8.01 9.49 -24.16
C PRO A 174 -7.02 9.55 -22.97
N VAL A 175 -7.48 9.12 -21.81
CA VAL A 175 -6.61 9.07 -20.63
C VAL A 175 -5.47 8.10 -20.89
N SER A 176 -4.24 8.58 -20.81
CA SER A 176 -3.02 7.79 -20.96
C SER A 176 -2.36 7.59 -19.60
N TYR A 177 -1.86 6.39 -19.38
CA TYR A 177 -1.08 6.02 -18.20
C TYR A 177 0.34 5.64 -18.61
N PRO A 178 1.23 6.61 -18.81
CA PRO A 178 2.59 6.38 -19.31
C PRO A 178 3.37 5.34 -18.51
N HIS A 179 3.16 5.27 -17.20
CA HIS A 179 3.79 4.26 -16.35
C HIS A 179 3.31 2.82 -16.65
N MET A 180 2.02 2.64 -16.99
CA MET A 180 1.51 1.32 -17.37
C MET A 180 2.00 0.90 -18.76
N GLU A 181 2.02 1.83 -19.71
CA GLU A 181 2.55 1.58 -21.05
C GLU A 181 4.04 1.20 -21.00
N TRP A 182 4.81 1.95 -20.21
CA TRP A 182 6.22 1.64 -19.96
C TRP A 182 6.39 0.25 -19.31
N ALA A 183 5.55 -0.08 -18.32
CA ALA A 183 5.59 -1.36 -17.63
C ALA A 183 5.36 -2.51 -18.61
N TYR A 184 4.36 -2.41 -19.47
CA TYR A 184 4.11 -3.41 -20.51
C TYR A 184 5.29 -3.56 -21.47
N ALA A 185 5.83 -2.44 -21.96
CA ALA A 185 6.95 -2.44 -22.90
C ALA A 185 8.23 -3.06 -22.31
N ASN A 186 8.44 -2.95 -20.99
CA ASN A 186 9.66 -3.38 -20.30
C ASN A 186 9.47 -4.65 -19.43
N GLY A 187 8.29 -5.28 -19.46
CA GLY A 187 8.00 -6.51 -18.71
C GLY A 187 7.96 -6.32 -17.19
N TYR A 188 7.51 -5.17 -16.74
CA TYR A 188 7.23 -4.87 -15.34
C TYR A 188 5.74 -5.04 -15.01
N SER A 189 5.42 -5.16 -13.73
CA SER A 189 4.03 -5.09 -13.30
C SER A 189 3.45 -3.71 -13.59
N LYS A 190 2.29 -3.63 -14.22
CA LYS A 190 1.58 -2.34 -14.39
C LYS A 190 1.19 -1.68 -13.05
N LYS A 191 1.25 -2.44 -11.96
CA LYS A 191 0.94 -2.00 -10.60
C LYS A 191 2.17 -1.51 -9.80
N TYR A 192 3.36 -1.47 -10.42
CA TYR A 192 4.58 -1.10 -9.72
C TYR A 192 4.52 0.29 -9.08
N ALA A 193 3.81 1.22 -9.72
CA ALA A 193 3.68 2.59 -9.22
C ALA A 193 2.64 2.72 -8.08
N SER A 194 1.82 1.67 -7.86
CA SER A 194 0.75 1.70 -6.85
C SER A 194 1.12 0.98 -5.56
N ALA A 195 2.13 0.10 -5.56
CA ALA A 195 2.53 -0.68 -4.40
C ALA A 195 3.99 -1.14 -4.50
N GLY A 196 4.59 -1.45 -3.37
CA GLY A 196 5.90 -2.07 -3.28
C GLY A 196 6.99 -1.17 -2.70
N TRP A 197 8.02 -1.82 -2.18
CA TRP A 197 9.19 -1.20 -1.55
C TRP A 197 9.81 -0.10 -2.39
N ALA A 198 10.04 -0.37 -3.68
CA ALA A 198 10.75 0.55 -4.58
C ALA A 198 10.00 1.85 -4.84
N SER A 199 8.67 1.87 -4.69
CA SER A 199 7.84 3.04 -5.02
C SER A 199 7.60 3.97 -3.85
N TYR A 200 7.59 3.45 -2.62
CA TYR A 200 7.21 4.23 -1.44
C TYR A 200 8.21 4.14 -0.29
N GLU A 201 8.25 3.04 0.42
CA GLU A 201 8.95 2.94 1.72
C GLU A 201 10.46 3.12 1.59
N ARG A 202 11.06 2.68 0.49
CA ARG A 202 12.49 2.87 0.21
C ARG A 202 12.91 4.34 0.23
N HIS A 203 12.06 5.21 -0.32
CA HIS A 203 12.35 6.65 -0.36
C HIS A 203 12.36 7.26 1.04
N PHE A 204 11.40 6.86 1.87
CA PHE A 204 11.38 7.28 3.26
C PHE A 204 12.60 6.75 4.02
N MET A 205 12.96 5.48 3.85
CA MET A 205 14.11 4.91 4.54
C MET A 205 15.42 5.58 4.15
N ASN A 206 15.59 5.91 2.87
CA ASN A 206 16.77 6.65 2.40
C ASN A 206 16.81 8.05 3.04
N TRP A 207 15.69 8.80 2.97
CA TRP A 207 15.60 10.10 3.61
C TRP A 207 15.84 10.04 5.11
N ALA A 208 15.25 9.10 5.81
CA ALA A 208 15.41 8.95 7.25
C ALA A 208 16.87 8.63 7.64
N THR A 209 17.54 7.79 6.87
CA THR A 209 18.95 7.47 7.05
C THR A 209 19.82 8.70 6.85
N ASP A 210 19.61 9.48 5.79
CA ASP A 210 20.34 10.70 5.48
C ASP A 210 20.10 11.79 6.54
N ALA A 211 18.89 11.84 7.09
CA ALA A 211 18.51 12.76 8.17
C ALA A 211 18.96 12.29 9.57
N GLY A 212 19.61 11.12 9.68
CA GLY A 212 20.14 10.58 10.93
C GLY A 212 19.11 9.93 11.85
N PHE A 213 17.92 9.59 11.36
CA PHE A 213 16.92 8.85 12.14
C PHE A 213 17.26 7.36 12.20
N GLU A 214 17.09 6.78 13.36
CA GLU A 214 17.12 5.33 13.54
C GLU A 214 15.72 4.75 13.34
N VAL A 215 15.54 3.99 12.25
CA VAL A 215 14.27 3.39 11.87
C VAL A 215 14.40 1.88 11.79
N ASP A 216 13.56 1.18 12.54
CA ASP A 216 13.36 -0.25 12.39
C ASP A 216 12.19 -0.51 11.43
N ILE A 217 12.05 -1.74 10.94
CA ILE A 217 11.01 -2.11 9.99
C ILE A 217 10.30 -3.39 10.41
N VAL A 218 8.99 -3.41 10.16
CA VAL A 218 8.17 -4.62 10.23
C VAL A 218 7.20 -4.69 9.05
N SER A 219 6.72 -5.87 8.78
CA SER A 219 5.60 -6.09 7.87
C SER A 219 4.29 -5.67 8.56
N GLN A 220 3.33 -5.13 7.84
CA GLN A 220 1.98 -4.88 8.35
C GLN A 220 1.33 -6.13 8.93
N TYR A 221 1.62 -7.31 8.40
CA TYR A 221 1.12 -8.58 8.94
C TYR A 221 1.65 -8.90 10.35
N ASP A 222 2.82 -8.38 10.71
CA ASP A 222 3.36 -8.57 12.07
C ASP A 222 2.48 -7.91 13.12
N LEU A 223 1.71 -6.86 12.78
CA LEU A 223 0.74 -6.23 13.69
C LEU A 223 -0.30 -7.23 14.20
N GLN A 224 -0.74 -8.17 13.37
CA GLN A 224 -1.67 -9.23 13.76
C GLN A 224 -0.96 -10.47 14.29
N LEU A 225 0.17 -10.84 13.69
CA LEU A 225 0.79 -12.16 13.89
C LEU A 225 1.84 -12.18 15.01
N ARG A 226 2.24 -11.02 15.53
CA ARG A 226 3.32 -10.89 16.51
C ARG A 226 2.91 -10.00 17.69
N PRO A 227 2.32 -10.59 18.76
CA PRO A 227 2.04 -9.84 19.98
C PRO A 227 3.30 -9.11 20.49
N GLY A 228 3.12 -7.88 20.98
CA GLY A 228 4.22 -7.06 21.51
C GLY A 228 5.17 -6.50 20.42
N VAL A 229 4.82 -6.55 19.14
CA VAL A 229 5.69 -6.05 18.06
C VAL A 229 5.92 -4.54 18.15
N LEU A 230 4.99 -3.79 18.75
CA LEU A 230 5.05 -2.34 18.89
C LEU A 230 5.66 -1.86 20.22
N GLU A 231 5.92 -2.78 21.16
CA GLU A 231 6.48 -2.42 22.45
C GLU A 231 7.81 -1.68 22.32
N ASP A 232 8.00 -0.67 23.17
CA ASP A 232 9.22 0.15 23.28
C ASP A 232 9.51 1.10 22.10
N TYR A 233 8.71 1.12 21.04
CA TYR A 233 8.89 2.09 19.96
C TYR A 233 8.33 3.46 20.35
N ARG A 234 9.01 4.52 19.91
CA ARG A 234 8.61 5.90 20.16
C ARG A 234 7.47 6.36 19.27
N CYS A 235 7.50 5.95 17.99
CA CYS A 235 6.53 6.36 17.00
C CYS A 235 6.46 5.32 15.87
N LEU A 236 5.24 5.03 15.42
CA LEU A 236 4.98 4.25 14.22
C LEU A 236 4.93 5.17 13.02
N VAL A 237 5.45 4.71 11.89
CA VAL A 237 5.44 5.45 10.63
C VAL A 237 4.80 4.58 9.55
N PHE A 238 3.83 5.14 8.82
CA PHE A 238 3.17 4.53 7.67
C PHE A 238 3.39 5.42 6.44
N ILE A 239 3.79 4.82 5.31
CA ILE A 239 4.22 5.56 4.13
C ILE A 239 3.51 5.06 2.88
N GLY A 240 3.09 5.99 2.02
CA GLY A 240 2.65 5.74 0.65
C GLY A 240 1.21 5.26 0.56
N HIS A 241 1.00 3.99 0.25
CA HIS A 241 -0.30 3.41 -0.02
C HIS A 241 -0.54 2.20 0.88
N ASP A 242 -1.42 2.32 1.87
CA ASP A 242 -1.66 1.30 2.90
C ASP A 242 -3.14 0.90 3.03
N GLU A 243 -3.74 0.47 1.95
CA GLU A 243 -5.16 0.32 1.68
C GLU A 243 -5.84 -0.86 2.41
N TYR A 244 -5.10 -1.95 2.69
CA TYR A 244 -5.65 -3.24 3.14
C TYR A 244 -5.26 -3.56 4.58
N TRP A 245 -6.25 -3.56 5.49
CA TRP A 245 -6.05 -3.74 6.92
C TRP A 245 -6.98 -4.82 7.49
N SER A 246 -6.48 -5.64 8.41
CA SER A 246 -7.35 -6.50 9.20
C SER A 246 -7.84 -5.79 10.47
N TRP A 247 -8.88 -6.34 11.06
CA TRP A 247 -9.41 -5.86 12.34
C TRP A 247 -8.33 -5.90 13.44
N GLU A 248 -7.59 -7.00 13.51
CA GLU A 248 -6.53 -7.24 14.49
C GLU A 248 -5.33 -6.30 14.32
N MET A 249 -4.98 -5.95 13.08
CA MET A 249 -3.95 -4.93 12.82
C MET A 249 -4.36 -3.58 13.40
N ARG A 250 -5.62 -3.20 13.24
CA ARG A 250 -6.17 -1.96 13.81
C ARG A 250 -6.19 -2.01 15.31
N ASP A 251 -6.64 -3.14 15.91
CA ASP A 251 -6.63 -3.30 17.38
C ASP A 251 -5.22 -3.07 17.94
N THR A 252 -4.20 -3.60 17.28
CA THR A 252 -2.80 -3.45 17.70
C THR A 252 -2.35 -1.98 17.66
N VAL A 253 -2.74 -1.23 16.61
CA VAL A 253 -2.39 0.20 16.48
C VAL A 253 -3.22 1.06 17.45
N ASP A 254 -4.53 0.82 17.55
CA ASP A 254 -5.42 1.57 18.44
C ASP A 254 -4.97 1.38 19.90
N ASN A 255 -4.68 0.15 20.34
CA ASN A 255 -4.15 -0.10 21.70
C ASN A 255 -2.82 0.60 21.94
N TYR A 256 -1.89 0.59 20.96
CA TYR A 256 -0.62 1.30 21.08
C TYR A 256 -0.82 2.81 21.27
N VAL A 257 -1.78 3.42 20.56
CA VAL A 257 -2.11 4.85 20.71
C VAL A 257 -2.78 5.11 22.04
N ASP A 258 -3.70 4.26 22.50
CA ASP A 258 -4.39 4.37 23.79
C ASP A 258 -3.41 4.28 24.96
N GLU A 259 -2.32 3.54 24.82
CA GLU A 259 -1.21 3.45 25.78
C GLU A 259 -0.23 4.64 25.69
N GLY A 260 -0.50 5.64 24.84
CA GLY A 260 0.29 6.87 24.67
C GLY A 260 1.34 6.80 23.57
N GLY A 261 1.29 5.79 22.72
CA GLY A 261 2.11 5.68 21.52
C GLY A 261 1.78 6.77 20.49
N ARG A 262 2.68 7.01 19.57
CA ARG A 262 2.55 8.04 18.52
C ARG A 262 2.55 7.41 17.15
N VAL A 263 1.77 8.01 16.24
CA VAL A 263 1.69 7.58 14.84
C VAL A 263 1.94 8.79 13.94
N ALA A 264 2.81 8.60 12.93
CA ALA A 264 3.00 9.52 11.82
C ALA A 264 2.62 8.79 10.53
N ARG A 265 1.46 9.12 9.96
CA ARG A 265 0.96 8.48 8.75
C ARG A 265 1.07 9.44 7.57
N PHE A 266 1.93 9.10 6.62
CA PHE A 266 2.13 9.75 5.33
C PHE A 266 1.68 8.82 4.21
N ALA A 267 0.51 8.26 4.36
CA ALA A 267 -0.08 7.26 3.48
C ALA A 267 -1.54 7.61 3.21
N GLY A 268 -2.09 7.06 2.15
CA GLY A 268 -3.49 7.26 1.75
C GLY A 268 -4.25 5.97 1.52
N ASN A 269 -5.55 6.14 1.30
CA ASN A 269 -6.53 5.13 0.94
C ASN A 269 -6.71 4.02 1.98
N PHE A 270 -7.04 4.38 3.22
CA PHE A 270 -7.34 3.42 4.29
C PHE A 270 -8.74 2.80 4.11
N MET A 271 -8.90 1.95 3.09
CA MET A 271 -10.21 1.58 2.56
C MET A 271 -10.71 0.21 3.03
N TRP A 272 -9.92 -0.85 2.85
CA TRP A 272 -10.46 -2.20 2.85
C TRP A 272 -10.19 -2.99 4.13
N GLN A 273 -11.27 -3.45 4.78
CA GLN A 273 -11.16 -4.51 5.78
C GLN A 273 -10.78 -5.82 5.11
N THR A 274 -9.73 -6.46 5.62
CA THR A 274 -9.29 -7.80 5.20
C THR A 274 -9.35 -8.79 6.36
N ARG A 275 -9.22 -10.07 6.04
CA ARG A 275 -8.92 -11.12 7.01
C ARG A 275 -7.65 -11.86 6.60
N LEU A 276 -6.85 -12.26 7.57
CA LEU A 276 -5.77 -13.22 7.34
C LEU A 276 -6.25 -14.63 7.67
N GLU A 277 -6.08 -15.54 6.74
CA GLU A 277 -6.45 -16.94 6.87
C GLU A 277 -5.22 -17.85 6.74
N GLY A 278 -5.38 -19.13 7.12
CA GLY A 278 -4.30 -20.12 7.01
C GLY A 278 -3.03 -19.74 7.80
N ASN A 279 -3.19 -19.24 9.03
CA ASN A 279 -2.09 -18.74 9.87
C ASN A 279 -1.28 -17.62 9.20
N GLY A 280 -1.96 -16.69 8.56
CA GLY A 280 -1.35 -15.52 7.91
C GLY A 280 -0.76 -15.80 6.53
N ARG A 281 -1.05 -16.96 5.93
CA ARG A 281 -0.55 -17.29 4.58
C ARG A 281 -1.44 -16.79 3.46
N ARG A 282 -2.67 -16.38 3.75
CA ARG A 282 -3.63 -15.87 2.77
C ARG A 282 -4.29 -14.59 3.28
N GLN A 283 -4.42 -13.63 2.39
CA GLN A 283 -5.22 -12.42 2.58
C GLN A 283 -6.56 -12.59 1.87
N VAL A 284 -7.65 -12.22 2.55
CA VAL A 284 -9.02 -12.31 2.04
C VAL A 284 -9.63 -10.92 2.00
N CYS A 285 -10.14 -10.51 0.83
CA CYS A 285 -10.90 -9.27 0.65
C CYS A 285 -11.88 -9.41 -0.52
N TYR A 286 -13.16 -9.40 -0.21
CA TYR A 286 -14.23 -9.52 -1.22
C TYR A 286 -14.65 -8.18 -1.83
N LYS A 287 -14.22 -7.05 -1.23
CA LYS A 287 -14.48 -5.69 -1.74
C LYS A 287 -15.98 -5.44 -2.01
N SER A 288 -16.33 -4.98 -3.21
CA SER A 288 -17.70 -4.75 -3.66
C SER A 288 -18.58 -6.00 -3.64
N ARG A 289 -18.01 -7.19 -3.85
CA ARG A 289 -18.75 -8.47 -3.81
C ARG A 289 -19.01 -8.99 -2.41
N ALA A 290 -18.49 -8.33 -1.37
CA ALA A 290 -18.48 -8.87 -0.01
C ALA A 290 -19.89 -9.13 0.55
N LEU A 291 -20.86 -8.27 0.28
CA LEU A 291 -22.23 -8.45 0.76
C LEU A 291 -22.97 -9.63 0.10
N ALA A 292 -22.51 -10.07 -1.07
CA ALA A 292 -23.06 -11.23 -1.76
C ALA A 292 -22.29 -12.52 -1.48
N GLU A 293 -20.95 -12.47 -1.47
CA GLU A 293 -20.10 -13.64 -1.57
C GLU A 293 -19.28 -13.94 -0.31
N ASP A 294 -18.99 -12.93 0.56
CA ASP A 294 -18.17 -13.18 1.75
C ASP A 294 -18.91 -14.12 2.72
N PRO A 295 -18.29 -15.23 3.15
CA PRO A 295 -18.86 -16.11 4.17
C PRO A 295 -19.21 -15.38 5.49
N GLN A 296 -18.60 -14.24 5.76
CA GLN A 296 -18.85 -13.42 6.95
C GLN A 296 -19.70 -12.17 6.66
N ARG A 297 -20.41 -12.11 5.53
CA ARG A 297 -21.20 -10.96 5.07
C ARG A 297 -22.23 -10.42 6.08
N GLU A 298 -22.70 -11.26 7.00
CA GLU A 298 -23.70 -10.88 8.02
C GLU A 298 -23.05 -10.37 9.33
N THR A 299 -21.74 -10.23 9.37
CA THR A 299 -21.00 -9.82 10.56
C THR A 299 -20.21 -8.54 10.30
N ASN A 300 -19.67 -7.92 11.35
CA ASN A 300 -18.75 -6.79 11.24
C ASN A 300 -17.36 -7.20 10.72
N ARG A 301 -17.13 -8.49 10.43
CA ARG A 301 -15.89 -9.03 9.85
C ARG A 301 -15.97 -9.21 8.33
N VAL A 302 -17.04 -8.71 7.72
CA VAL A 302 -17.19 -8.68 6.25
C VAL A 302 -16.05 -7.89 5.62
N THR A 303 -15.40 -8.45 4.59
CA THR A 303 -14.18 -7.87 4.00
C THR A 303 -14.52 -6.88 2.88
N THR A 304 -14.84 -5.67 3.26
CA THR A 304 -15.24 -4.57 2.39
C THR A 304 -14.73 -3.23 2.94
N SER A 305 -15.26 -2.09 2.46
CA SER A 305 -14.91 -0.77 2.99
C SER A 305 -15.22 -0.65 4.47
N TRP A 306 -14.25 -0.09 5.23
CA TRP A 306 -14.39 0.17 6.66
C TRP A 306 -15.58 1.06 7.02
N GLU A 307 -16.00 1.91 6.10
CA GLU A 307 -17.12 2.85 6.26
C GLU A 307 -18.49 2.20 6.07
N LEU A 308 -18.56 0.90 5.73
CA LEU A 308 -19.84 0.20 5.70
C LEU A 308 -20.47 0.22 7.11
N PRO A 309 -21.73 0.73 7.27
CA PRO A 309 -22.36 0.89 8.59
C PRO A 309 -22.40 -0.36 9.43
N GLN A 310 -22.49 -1.54 8.82
CA GLN A 310 -22.47 -2.84 9.49
C GLN A 310 -21.16 -3.12 10.22
N ILE A 311 -20.03 -2.60 9.74
CA ILE A 311 -18.72 -2.76 10.38
C ILE A 311 -18.64 -1.92 11.66
N ALA A 312 -19.29 -0.75 11.66
CA ALA A 312 -19.34 0.18 12.79
C ALA A 312 -17.96 0.60 13.32
N ARG A 313 -16.95 0.65 12.43
CA ARG A 313 -15.57 1.06 12.75
C ARG A 313 -14.94 1.78 11.56
N PRO A 314 -15.40 3.01 11.22
CA PRO A 314 -14.85 3.76 10.10
C PRO A 314 -13.35 4.02 10.25
N GLY A 315 -12.67 4.27 9.14
CA GLY A 315 -11.21 4.50 9.10
C GLY A 315 -10.77 5.64 9.98
N ALA A 316 -11.58 6.69 10.06
CA ALA A 316 -11.29 7.87 10.86
C ALA A 316 -11.09 7.60 12.35
N LEU A 317 -11.66 6.55 12.91
CA LEU A 317 -11.45 6.19 14.34
C LEU A 317 -10.01 5.78 14.65
N THR A 318 -9.27 5.29 13.67
CA THR A 318 -7.85 4.93 13.83
C THR A 318 -6.92 6.05 13.37
N PHE A 319 -7.20 6.64 12.18
CA PHE A 319 -6.27 7.58 11.54
C PHE A 319 -6.84 9.00 11.31
N GLY A 320 -8.02 9.29 11.79
CA GLY A 320 -8.64 10.61 11.68
C GLY A 320 -9.28 10.92 10.32
N LEU A 321 -9.14 10.05 9.33
CA LEU A 321 -9.62 10.23 7.96
C LEU A 321 -10.30 8.97 7.43
N ASN A 322 -11.23 9.12 6.48
CA ASN A 322 -11.93 8.06 5.79
C ASN A 322 -11.55 8.03 4.31
N ALA A 323 -11.27 6.86 3.76
CA ALA A 323 -10.94 6.73 2.36
C ALA A 323 -12.12 7.09 1.44
N ILE A 324 -13.34 6.74 1.83
CA ILE A 324 -14.55 7.04 1.05
C ILE A 324 -14.84 8.56 0.90
N ARG A 325 -14.24 9.40 1.73
CA ARG A 325 -14.25 10.87 1.63
C ARG A 325 -13.02 11.41 0.94
N GLY A 326 -12.17 10.52 0.46
CA GLY A 326 -10.94 10.86 -0.20
C GLY A 326 -11.10 11.19 -1.67
N VAL A 327 -9.98 11.40 -2.32
CA VAL A 327 -9.89 11.73 -3.74
C VAL A 327 -9.06 10.70 -4.45
N TYR A 328 -9.57 10.21 -5.56
CA TYR A 328 -8.87 9.32 -6.46
C TYR A 328 -8.34 10.13 -7.65
N ALA A 329 -7.28 10.89 -7.43
CA ALA A 329 -6.74 11.81 -8.43
C ALA A 329 -6.29 11.08 -9.70
N GLY A 330 -6.82 11.49 -10.84
CA GLY A 330 -6.55 10.88 -12.15
C GLY A 330 -7.36 9.60 -12.43
N TRP A 331 -8.29 9.21 -11.57
CA TRP A 331 -9.13 8.02 -11.69
C TRP A 331 -10.62 8.40 -11.59
N GLY A 332 -11.09 9.06 -12.60
CA GLY A 332 -12.52 9.11 -12.89
C GLY A 332 -13.40 10.04 -12.08
N GLY A 333 -12.93 10.96 -11.29
CA GLY A 333 -13.86 11.82 -10.59
C GLY A 333 -13.30 13.11 -10.10
N CYS A 334 -12.41 13.07 -9.17
CA CYS A 334 -11.79 14.26 -8.62
C CYS A 334 -10.33 14.34 -9.02
N VAL A 335 -9.93 15.52 -9.41
CA VAL A 335 -8.53 15.85 -9.68
C VAL A 335 -8.06 16.71 -8.54
N ALA A 336 -6.86 16.44 -8.04
CA ALA A 336 -6.16 17.39 -7.19
C ALA A 336 -5.94 18.65 -8.00
N PHE A 337 -6.80 19.65 -7.82
CA PHE A 337 -6.79 20.88 -8.58
C PHE A 337 -5.99 21.96 -7.85
N GLY A 338 -5.28 22.77 -8.59
CA GLY A 338 -4.55 23.89 -8.04
C GLY A 338 -3.12 23.57 -7.65
N ALA A 339 -2.73 23.79 -6.40
CA ALA A 339 -1.33 23.84 -5.99
C ALA A 339 -0.65 22.47 -5.84
N GLY A 340 -1.38 21.36 -5.97
CA GLY A 340 -0.82 19.99 -5.84
C GLY A 340 -0.33 19.63 -4.42
N GLY A 341 -0.73 20.40 -3.41
CA GLY A 341 -0.37 20.22 -2.01
C GLY A 341 -1.50 20.66 -1.09
N PHE A 342 -1.20 20.83 0.18
CA PHE A 342 -2.17 21.13 1.21
C PHE A 342 -2.04 22.59 1.69
N PRO A 343 -2.93 23.53 1.32
CA PRO A 343 -3.05 24.84 1.96
C PRO A 343 -3.21 24.71 3.47
N ILE A 344 -2.38 25.45 4.21
CA ILE A 344 -2.31 25.42 5.67
C ILE A 344 -3.34 26.37 6.26
N TYR A 345 -4.10 25.90 7.24
CA TYR A 345 -5.10 26.66 7.98
C TYR A 345 -4.72 26.95 9.41
N ARG A 346 -3.84 26.13 10.02
CA ARG A 346 -3.43 26.26 11.44
C ARG A 346 -1.90 26.29 11.56
N PRO A 347 -1.24 27.38 11.11
CA PRO A 347 0.22 27.47 11.10
C PRO A 347 0.84 27.47 12.50
N GLU A 348 0.07 27.86 13.54
CA GLU A 348 0.54 27.88 14.93
C GLU A 348 0.64 26.48 15.57
N HIS A 349 0.13 25.47 14.87
CA HIS A 349 0.21 24.08 15.38
C HIS A 349 1.68 23.62 15.39
N TRP A 350 2.07 22.88 16.41
CA TRP A 350 3.44 22.37 16.59
C TRP A 350 4.01 21.63 15.37
N ALA A 351 3.15 21.00 14.57
CA ALA A 351 3.57 20.27 13.35
C ALA A 351 4.21 21.20 12.29
N PHE A 352 3.95 22.51 12.36
CA PHE A 352 4.53 23.50 11.47
C PHE A 352 5.62 24.36 12.12
N GLU A 353 5.98 24.05 13.36
CA GLU A 353 7.04 24.76 14.06
C GLU A 353 8.37 24.67 13.29
N ASN A 354 9.04 25.81 13.15
CA ASN A 354 10.30 25.93 12.40
C ASN A 354 10.24 25.61 10.89
N THR A 355 9.06 25.44 10.30
CA THR A 355 8.91 25.24 8.84
C THR A 355 8.92 26.54 8.06
N GLY A 356 8.61 27.67 8.72
CA GLY A 356 8.41 28.98 8.07
C GLY A 356 7.11 29.09 7.27
N LEU A 357 6.22 28.10 7.36
CA LEU A 357 4.94 28.07 6.65
C LEU A 357 3.86 28.82 7.43
N GLY A 358 3.11 29.68 6.75
CA GLY A 358 2.01 30.47 7.29
C GLY A 358 0.63 30.04 6.78
N TYR A 359 -0.40 30.76 7.22
CA TYR A 359 -1.78 30.55 6.74
C TYR A 359 -1.87 30.76 5.23
N GLY A 360 -2.45 29.76 4.52
CA GLY A 360 -2.60 29.77 3.07
C GLY A 360 -1.37 29.31 2.29
N ASP A 361 -0.22 29.13 2.93
CA ASP A 361 0.92 28.51 2.27
C ASP A 361 0.63 27.05 1.92
N VAL A 362 1.21 26.56 0.84
CA VAL A 362 0.92 25.22 0.32
C VAL A 362 2.03 24.25 0.70
N LEU A 363 1.73 23.36 1.64
CA LEU A 363 2.63 22.26 2.00
C LEU A 363 2.76 21.27 0.83
N GLY A 364 3.99 21.09 0.35
CA GLY A 364 4.32 20.06 -0.65
C GLY A 364 3.83 20.33 -2.07
N GLY A 365 3.37 21.56 -2.37
CA GLY A 365 2.84 21.92 -3.69
C GLY A 365 3.81 21.68 -4.84
N GLN A 366 5.10 21.98 -4.66
CA GLN A 366 6.13 21.74 -5.68
C GLN A 366 6.36 20.25 -5.95
N SER A 367 6.26 19.42 -4.92
CA SER A 367 6.44 17.99 -4.99
C SER A 367 5.14 17.25 -5.33
N ARG A 368 4.03 17.97 -5.45
CA ARG A 368 2.69 17.45 -5.74
C ARG A 368 2.31 16.30 -4.79
N ILE A 369 2.44 16.53 -3.48
CA ILE A 369 2.15 15.49 -2.47
C ILE A 369 0.66 15.16 -2.36
N PHE A 370 -0.22 16.02 -2.86
CA PHE A 370 -1.64 15.77 -3.04
C PHE A 370 -1.88 15.30 -4.48
N ALA A 371 -1.81 14.00 -4.72
CA ALA A 371 -1.75 13.50 -6.09
C ALA A 371 -2.60 12.28 -6.40
N TYR A 372 -2.52 11.22 -5.57
CA TYR A 372 -3.12 9.92 -5.81
C TYR A 372 -3.89 9.52 -4.56
N GLU A 373 -4.83 8.70 -4.57
CA GLU A 373 -5.61 8.13 -3.47
C GLU A 373 -5.36 8.76 -2.07
N VAL A 374 -6.04 9.87 -1.79
CA VAL A 374 -5.88 10.67 -0.57
C VAL A 374 -7.13 10.52 0.29
N ASP A 375 -6.97 10.19 1.56
CA ASP A 375 -8.08 10.10 2.50
C ASP A 375 -8.66 11.49 2.84
N GLY A 376 -9.93 11.55 3.16
CA GLY A 376 -10.66 12.76 3.46
C GLY A 376 -11.54 12.67 4.70
N LEU A 377 -12.25 13.74 4.95
CA LEU A 377 -13.21 13.84 6.06
C LEU A 377 -14.31 14.81 5.68
N ASP A 378 -15.53 14.56 6.13
CA ASP A 378 -16.60 15.55 6.04
C ASP A 378 -16.34 16.72 7.01
N TYR A 379 -16.32 17.95 6.49
CA TYR A 379 -15.91 19.12 7.26
C TYR A 379 -16.78 20.34 6.99
N VAL A 380 -16.74 21.30 7.92
CA VAL A 380 -17.34 22.62 7.78
C VAL A 380 -16.31 23.70 8.03
N VAL A 381 -16.47 24.85 7.39
CA VAL A 381 -15.62 26.02 7.63
C VAL A 381 -16.34 26.99 8.56
N ARG A 382 -15.68 27.38 9.65
CA ARG A 382 -16.15 28.39 10.61
C ARG A 382 -15.03 29.38 10.85
N ASP A 383 -15.31 30.65 10.70
CA ASP A 383 -14.34 31.75 10.88
C ASP A 383 -13.02 31.53 10.09
N GLY A 384 -13.14 30.99 8.90
CA GLY A 384 -12.00 30.72 8.01
C GLY A 384 -11.20 29.48 8.32
N LEU A 385 -11.58 28.70 9.33
CA LEU A 385 -10.91 27.45 9.74
C LEU A 385 -11.76 26.22 9.49
N PRO A 386 -11.18 25.11 9.04
CA PRO A 386 -11.89 23.85 8.86
C PRO A 386 -12.03 23.09 10.20
N TYR A 387 -13.18 22.43 10.37
CA TYR A 387 -13.53 21.58 11.50
C TYR A 387 -14.27 20.35 11.01
N PRO A 388 -14.13 19.18 11.67
CA PRO A 388 -15.00 18.04 11.39
C PRO A 388 -16.47 18.47 11.48
N SER A 389 -17.30 18.02 10.53
CA SER A 389 -18.73 18.41 10.50
C SER A 389 -19.54 17.84 11.66
N GLY A 390 -19.11 16.71 12.21
CA GLY A 390 -19.87 15.90 13.17
C GLY A 390 -20.79 14.87 12.52
N ALA A 391 -20.82 14.77 11.20
CA ALA A 391 -21.58 13.75 10.50
C ALA A 391 -20.95 12.35 10.60
N GLU A 392 -19.66 12.28 10.88
CA GLU A 392 -18.88 11.05 10.99
C GLU A 392 -18.22 10.93 12.36
N GLN A 393 -18.02 9.68 12.80
CA GLN A 393 -17.28 9.41 14.03
C GLN A 393 -15.78 9.65 13.80
N VAL A 394 -15.22 10.51 14.61
CA VAL A 394 -13.78 10.84 14.59
C VAL A 394 -13.24 10.85 16.02
N PRO A 395 -11.92 10.71 16.23
CA PRO A 395 -11.31 10.86 17.56
C PRO A 395 -11.60 12.23 18.17
N ASP A 396 -11.79 12.25 19.48
CA ASP A 396 -11.89 13.50 20.22
C ASP A 396 -10.63 14.37 20.02
N GLY A 397 -10.83 15.67 19.83
CA GLY A 397 -9.72 16.61 19.65
C GLY A 397 -9.05 16.58 18.26
N LEU A 398 -9.66 15.93 17.27
CA LEU A 398 -9.17 15.97 15.89
C LEU A 398 -9.11 17.41 15.37
N GLU A 399 -7.95 17.84 14.89
CA GLU A 399 -7.73 19.12 14.25
C GLU A 399 -7.38 18.98 12.78
N ILE A 400 -8.06 19.72 11.91
CA ILE A 400 -7.74 19.80 10.48
C ILE A 400 -6.71 20.93 10.30
N LEU A 401 -5.48 20.56 10.01
CA LEU A 401 -4.35 21.51 9.90
C LEU A 401 -4.22 22.09 8.52
N ALA A 402 -4.49 21.28 7.48
CA ALA A 402 -4.39 21.65 6.08
C ALA A 402 -5.40 20.87 5.26
N LEU A 403 -5.81 21.40 4.12
CA LEU A 403 -6.76 20.79 3.19
C LEU A 403 -6.21 20.79 1.77
N GLY A 404 -6.16 19.64 1.13
CA GLY A 404 -5.98 19.55 -0.30
C GLY A 404 -7.30 19.86 -1.02
N LEU A 405 -7.26 20.76 -1.98
CA LEU A 405 -8.44 21.10 -2.77
C LEU A 405 -8.57 20.17 -3.96
N ALA A 406 -9.70 19.51 -4.08
CA ALA A 406 -10.09 18.71 -5.23
C ALA A 406 -11.13 19.45 -6.08
N SER A 407 -11.19 19.14 -7.36
CA SER A 407 -12.11 19.75 -8.31
C SER A 407 -12.90 18.68 -9.04
N ASN A 408 -14.18 18.94 -9.25
CA ASN A 408 -15.09 18.12 -10.07
C ASN A 408 -15.03 18.47 -11.57
N VAL A 409 -14.00 19.16 -12.03
CA VAL A 409 -13.89 19.62 -13.44
C VAL A 409 -13.91 18.45 -14.43
N GLU A 410 -13.52 17.26 -14.01
CA GLU A 410 -13.54 16.05 -14.85
C GLU A 410 -14.81 15.21 -14.75
N VAL A 411 -15.83 15.70 -14.05
CA VAL A 411 -17.13 15.00 -13.90
C VAL A 411 -17.72 14.57 -15.25
N ALA A 412 -17.62 15.38 -16.28
CA ALA A 412 -18.12 15.03 -17.61
C ALA A 412 -17.35 13.87 -18.27
N ARG A 413 -16.09 13.65 -17.87
CA ARG A 413 -15.26 12.53 -18.35
C ARG A 413 -15.41 11.28 -17.49
N ALA A 414 -15.64 11.47 -16.19
CA ALA A 414 -15.83 10.36 -15.27
C ALA A 414 -17.01 9.48 -15.68
N VAL A 415 -18.07 10.06 -16.23
CA VAL A 415 -19.24 9.32 -16.72
C VAL A 415 -18.88 8.38 -17.87
N ASP A 416 -17.95 8.79 -18.75
CA ASP A 416 -17.54 7.96 -19.89
C ASP A 416 -16.36 7.01 -19.55
N ASN A 417 -15.61 7.29 -18.49
CA ASN A 417 -14.42 6.52 -18.10
C ASN A 417 -14.57 5.83 -16.74
N SER A 418 -15.62 6.05 -15.98
CA SER A 418 -15.86 5.39 -14.69
C SER A 418 -15.91 3.86 -14.81
N GLU A 419 -16.40 3.35 -15.94
CA GLU A 419 -16.35 1.91 -16.25
C GLU A 419 -14.94 1.34 -16.42
N LEU A 420 -13.93 2.18 -16.58
CA LEU A 420 -12.56 1.75 -16.78
C LEU A 420 -11.77 1.56 -15.46
N PHE A 421 -12.17 2.21 -14.38
CA PHE A 421 -11.35 2.31 -13.17
C PHE A 421 -12.02 1.92 -11.86
N LEU A 422 -13.21 2.46 -11.63
CA LEU A 422 -14.09 1.94 -10.58
C LEU A 422 -15.08 1.04 -11.30
N GLY A 423 -15.05 -0.25 -11.07
CA GLY A 423 -16.11 -1.12 -11.55
C GLY A 423 -17.44 -0.53 -11.07
N THR A 424 -18.53 -0.71 -11.84
CA THR A 424 -19.86 -0.32 -11.42
C THR A 424 -20.17 -0.78 -9.99
N ASP A 425 -19.66 -1.95 -9.62
CA ASP A 425 -19.84 -2.56 -8.29
C ASP A 425 -19.20 -1.72 -7.16
N ASP A 426 -18.03 -1.11 -7.38
CA ASP A 426 -17.40 -0.22 -6.38
C ASP A 426 -18.19 1.09 -6.23
N CYS A 427 -18.69 1.66 -7.33
CA CYS A 427 -19.56 2.85 -7.29
C CYS A 427 -20.91 2.56 -6.60
N GLU A 428 -21.48 1.38 -6.80
CA GLU A 428 -22.71 0.94 -6.11
C GLU A 428 -22.47 0.78 -4.60
N LEU A 429 -21.35 0.19 -4.20
CA LEU A 429 -20.94 0.07 -2.80
C LEU A 429 -20.79 1.46 -2.15
N HIS A 430 -20.09 2.38 -2.82
CA HIS A 430 -19.90 3.73 -2.34
C HIS A 430 -21.23 4.51 -2.26
N ALA A 431 -22.10 4.37 -3.25
CA ALA A 431 -23.44 4.98 -3.24
C ALA A 431 -24.24 4.49 -2.02
N LYS A 432 -24.21 3.19 -1.76
CA LYS A 432 -24.91 2.61 -0.60
C LYS A 432 -24.36 3.15 0.73
N ILE A 433 -23.03 3.31 0.85
CA ILE A 433 -22.39 3.79 2.07
C ILE A 433 -22.68 5.28 2.30
N LEU A 434 -22.49 6.12 1.26
CA LEU A 434 -22.57 7.57 1.36
C LEU A 434 -24.02 8.10 1.41
N TYR A 435 -24.92 7.47 0.66
CA TYR A 435 -26.27 7.96 0.44
C TYR A 435 -27.37 7.04 0.96
N GLY A 436 -27.03 5.82 1.38
CA GLY A 436 -27.97 4.82 1.92
C GLY A 436 -28.79 4.10 0.86
N GLU A 437 -28.71 4.49 -0.41
CA GLU A 437 -29.43 3.93 -1.54
C GLU A 437 -28.56 3.79 -2.78
N VAL A 438 -28.95 2.88 -3.68
CA VAL A 438 -28.26 2.62 -4.93
C VAL A 438 -29.20 2.99 -6.07
N THR A 439 -29.05 4.19 -6.62
CA THR A 439 -29.78 4.72 -7.76
C THR A 439 -28.81 5.19 -8.83
N PRO A 440 -29.22 5.37 -10.10
CA PRO A 440 -28.34 5.94 -11.11
C PRO A 440 -27.72 7.28 -10.69
N GLU A 441 -28.48 8.12 -9.97
CA GLU A 441 -28.01 9.41 -9.48
C GLU A 441 -26.96 9.26 -8.38
N THR A 442 -27.20 8.37 -7.39
CA THR A 442 -26.25 8.16 -6.29
C THR A 442 -25.01 7.41 -6.74
N ILE A 443 -25.11 6.49 -7.70
CA ILE A 443 -23.95 5.85 -8.34
C ILE A 443 -23.10 6.90 -9.07
N ALA A 444 -23.73 7.79 -9.84
CA ALA A 444 -23.03 8.86 -10.55
C ALA A 444 -22.37 9.85 -9.58
N LEU A 445 -23.00 10.15 -8.44
CA LEU A 445 -22.42 10.98 -7.39
C LEU A 445 -21.23 10.27 -6.72
N ALA A 446 -21.37 9.00 -6.36
CA ALA A 446 -20.30 8.22 -5.75
C ALA A 446 -19.09 8.02 -6.68
N GLY A 447 -19.31 7.90 -7.99
CA GLY A 447 -18.24 7.83 -8.99
C GLY A 447 -17.52 9.15 -9.22
N ARG A 448 -17.95 10.23 -8.59
CA ARG A 448 -17.34 11.56 -8.70
C ARG A 448 -16.36 11.88 -7.56
N GLY A 449 -16.22 10.98 -6.59
CA GLY A 449 -15.37 11.13 -5.40
C GLY A 449 -16.06 11.83 -4.26
#